data_8dda6f8e4e9b0d3f109954e24066531f
#
_entry.id   8dda6f8e4e9b0d3f109954e24066531f
#
_cell.length_a   1.000
_cell.length_b   1.000
_cell.length_c   1.000
_cell.angle_alpha   90.00
_cell.angle_beta   90.00
_cell.angle_gamma   90.00
#
_symmetry.space_group_name_H-M   'P 1'
#
loop_
_entity.id
_entity.type
_entity.pdbx_description
1 polymer ?
#
loop_
_entity_poly.entity_id
_entity_poly.type
_entity_poly.pdbx_seq_one_letter_code
_entity_poly.pdbx_strand_id
1 'polypeptide(L)'
;MHSDGDAQRRRAFLKIAAGCSFFSEEYLGALVSWALMDQICGPGGVVHCFDWKHLVKRLRERLKSETTGVKIGDGPAITGPGLRQLAVALDPQRRLESLFNPADRQNVHLAVKLLRLVDKIADAPADSDFLLGAIVKPLLAVLFDTKQNVSQQLQGLACLSHILLYLYRKNKTGFIPGQLYHDLQATIRCAFVTVAQGCHFSPEELLHMFDLGSDNVEQEFAVIRTLTHARTCEVKEFAQRVSHATQLNDTWAKRPEWKRAGVRLNKGTADHMNHTTWAAGGEGNASVKDVDLVSCWKVGRRNAVRALAA
;
A
#
# COMPACT_ATOMS: atom_id res chain seq x y z
N MET A 1 6.76 4.45 10.75
CA MET A 1 8.07 4.46 10.04
C MET A 1 7.87 3.92 8.64
N HIS A 2 7.98 4.80 7.62
CA HIS A 2 7.74 4.44 6.22
C HIS A 2 9.05 4.06 5.52
N SER A 3 9.01 3.09 4.61
CA SER A 3 10.17 2.68 3.81
C SER A 3 9.77 2.08 2.46
N ASP A 4 10.73 2.06 1.55
CA ASP A 4 10.66 1.43 0.23
C ASP A 4 10.92 -0.08 0.25
N GLY A 5 11.08 -0.66 1.44
CA GLY A 5 11.33 -2.08 1.62
C GLY A 5 12.81 -2.49 1.61
N ASP A 6 13.71 -1.56 1.89
CA ASP A 6 15.13 -1.84 2.05
C ASP A 6 15.42 -2.82 3.19
N ALA A 7 16.30 -3.79 2.97
CA ALA A 7 16.61 -4.84 3.95
C ALA A 7 17.30 -4.29 5.22
N GLN A 8 18.12 -3.24 5.09
CA GLN A 8 18.80 -2.65 6.24
C GLN A 8 17.83 -1.90 7.13
N ARG A 9 16.87 -1.18 6.54
CA ARG A 9 15.80 -0.49 7.28
C ARG A 9 14.90 -1.46 8.03
N ARG A 10 14.56 -2.62 7.43
CA ARG A 10 13.83 -3.69 8.14
C ARG A 10 14.60 -4.20 9.34
N ARG A 11 15.91 -4.47 9.20
CA ARG A 11 16.75 -4.91 10.32
C ARG A 11 16.85 -3.85 11.42
N ALA A 12 16.97 -2.58 11.04
CA ALA A 12 16.98 -1.46 11.99
C ALA A 12 15.65 -1.39 12.76
N PHE A 13 14.51 -1.47 12.08
CA PHE A 13 13.20 -1.50 12.73
C PHE A 13 13.07 -2.68 13.71
N LEU A 14 13.44 -3.90 13.30
CA LEU A 14 13.39 -5.06 14.18
C LEU A 14 14.26 -4.91 15.43
N LYS A 15 15.39 -4.21 15.33
CA LYS A 15 16.23 -3.88 16.49
C LYS A 15 15.55 -2.86 17.42
N ILE A 16 14.91 -1.84 16.86
CA ILE A 16 14.16 -0.83 17.62
C ILE A 16 12.96 -1.46 18.31
N ALA A 17 12.26 -2.37 17.62
CA ALA A 17 11.09 -3.05 18.14
C ALA A 17 11.40 -4.25 19.05
N ALA A 18 12.68 -4.59 19.25
CA ALA A 18 13.06 -5.71 20.10
C ALA A 18 12.58 -5.49 21.55
N GLY A 19 11.74 -6.41 22.02
CA GLY A 19 11.16 -6.36 23.37
C GLY A 19 9.93 -5.46 23.54
N CYS A 20 9.46 -4.80 22.49
CA CYS A 20 8.24 -4.01 22.48
C CYS A 20 7.09 -4.76 21.79
N SER A 21 5.87 -4.53 22.26
CA SER A 21 4.65 -5.07 21.64
C SER A 21 3.48 -4.11 21.86
N PHE A 22 2.32 -4.41 21.28
CA PHE A 22 1.10 -3.63 21.50
C PHE A 22 0.68 -3.57 22.97
N PHE A 23 1.09 -4.54 23.80
CA PHE A 23 0.84 -4.52 25.24
C PHE A 23 1.47 -3.32 25.96
N SER A 24 2.50 -2.73 25.39
CA SER A 24 3.19 -1.58 25.98
C SER A 24 2.42 -0.27 25.82
N GLU A 25 1.38 -0.27 24.98
CA GLU A 25 0.64 0.94 24.63
C GLU A 25 -0.86 0.73 24.91
N GLU A 26 -1.42 1.49 25.83
CA GLU A 26 -2.82 1.35 26.28
C GLU A 26 -3.83 1.42 25.12
N TYR A 27 -3.67 2.39 24.21
CA TYR A 27 -4.55 2.58 23.06
C TYR A 27 -4.48 1.46 22.01
N LEU A 28 -3.46 0.61 22.06
CA LEU A 28 -3.33 -0.57 21.22
C LEU A 28 -3.88 -1.84 21.88
N GLY A 29 -4.32 -1.76 23.13
CA GLY A 29 -4.83 -2.91 23.89
C GLY A 29 -5.95 -3.67 23.20
N ALA A 30 -6.84 -2.96 22.49
CA ALA A 30 -7.90 -3.59 21.71
C ALA A 30 -7.36 -4.47 20.56
N LEU A 31 -6.18 -4.17 20.02
CA LEU A 31 -5.56 -4.91 18.91
C LEU A 31 -4.85 -6.19 19.40
N VAL A 32 -4.53 -6.26 20.68
CA VAL A 32 -3.77 -7.39 21.26
C VAL A 32 -4.54 -8.71 21.17
N SER A 33 -5.85 -8.66 21.30
CA SER A 33 -6.71 -9.86 21.27
C SER A 33 -6.97 -10.39 19.86
N TRP A 34 -6.44 -9.76 18.82
CA TRP A 34 -6.75 -10.15 17.45
C TRP A 34 -5.90 -11.32 16.98
N ALA A 35 -6.59 -12.42 16.77
CA ALA A 35 -5.93 -13.59 16.19
C ALA A 35 -5.29 -13.27 14.85
N LEU A 36 -4.02 -13.67 14.68
CA LEU A 36 -3.26 -13.60 13.43
C LEU A 36 -2.69 -12.22 13.06
N MET A 37 -2.86 -11.20 13.90
CA MET A 37 -2.16 -9.93 13.72
C MET A 37 -0.78 -10.01 14.36
N ASP A 38 0.26 -9.62 13.63
CA ASP A 38 1.60 -9.41 14.16
C ASP A 38 1.59 -8.19 15.09
N GLN A 39 1.99 -8.38 16.36
CA GLN A 39 1.91 -7.37 17.42
C GLN A 39 3.24 -6.64 17.67
N ILE A 40 4.21 -6.82 16.79
CA ILE A 40 5.52 -6.17 16.94
C ILE A 40 5.38 -4.67 16.65
N CYS A 41 5.71 -3.84 17.62
CA CYS A 41 5.84 -2.40 17.47
C CYS A 41 7.09 -1.89 18.19
N GLY A 42 7.58 -0.72 17.80
CA GLY A 42 8.59 0.00 18.57
C GLY A 42 7.99 0.78 19.74
N PRO A 43 8.83 1.43 20.57
CA PRO A 43 8.38 2.30 21.64
C PRO A 43 7.41 3.38 21.12
N GLY A 44 6.37 3.70 21.91
CA GLY A 44 5.34 4.66 21.50
C GLY A 44 4.45 4.18 20.36
N GLY A 45 4.31 2.85 20.17
CA GLY A 45 3.45 2.27 19.13
C GLY A 45 3.98 2.47 17.70
N VAL A 46 5.27 2.75 17.53
CA VAL A 46 5.87 2.92 16.19
C VAL A 46 5.81 1.60 15.42
N VAL A 47 5.18 1.61 14.25
CA VAL A 47 5.11 0.46 13.35
C VAL A 47 5.83 0.73 12.03
N HIS A 48 6.28 -0.35 11.40
CA HIS A 48 6.88 -0.27 10.08
C HIS A 48 5.77 -0.23 9.03
N CYS A 49 5.80 0.77 8.17
CA CYS A 49 4.89 0.93 7.05
C CYS A 49 5.68 0.97 5.74
N PHE A 50 5.14 0.32 4.71
CA PHE A 50 5.71 0.33 3.39
C PHE A 50 4.83 1.16 2.46
N ASP A 51 5.45 1.85 1.52
CA ASP A 51 4.75 2.63 0.52
C ASP A 51 3.89 1.72 -0.38
N TRP A 52 2.58 2.01 -0.45
CA TRP A 52 1.62 1.30 -1.28
C TRP A 52 2.02 1.24 -2.75
N LYS A 53 2.61 2.30 -3.29
CA LYS A 53 3.08 2.34 -4.69
C LYS A 53 4.17 1.30 -4.95
N HIS A 54 5.08 1.11 -3.99
CA HIS A 54 6.12 0.09 -4.07
C HIS A 54 5.54 -1.32 -3.96
N LEU A 55 4.56 -1.53 -3.10
CA LEU A 55 3.88 -2.81 -2.96
C LEU A 55 3.12 -3.19 -4.24
N VAL A 56 2.39 -2.24 -4.82
CA VAL A 56 1.65 -2.42 -6.08
C VAL A 56 2.60 -2.72 -7.25
N LYS A 57 3.73 -2.01 -7.37
CA LYS A 57 4.75 -2.31 -8.38
C LYS A 57 5.32 -3.73 -8.23
N ARG A 58 5.65 -4.14 -7.02
CA ARG A 58 6.19 -5.49 -6.75
C ARG A 58 5.16 -6.59 -6.99
N LEU A 59 3.88 -6.33 -6.69
CA LEU A 59 2.80 -7.26 -7.02
C LEU A 59 2.65 -7.39 -8.54
N ARG A 60 2.70 -6.27 -9.28
CA ARG A 60 2.73 -6.30 -10.76
C ARG A 60 3.87 -7.16 -11.28
N GLU A 61 5.11 -7.00 -10.77
CA GLU A 61 6.25 -7.80 -11.20
C GLU A 61 6.01 -9.30 -10.99
N ARG A 62 5.34 -9.67 -9.92
CA ARG A 62 4.97 -11.06 -9.66
C ARG A 62 3.91 -11.57 -10.64
N LEU A 63 2.87 -10.78 -10.89
CA LEU A 63 1.77 -11.13 -11.80
C LEU A 63 2.21 -11.24 -13.27
N LYS A 64 3.16 -10.41 -13.71
CA LYS A 64 3.66 -10.47 -15.08
C LYS A 64 4.78 -11.47 -15.32
N SER A 65 5.22 -12.20 -14.27
CA SER A 65 6.28 -13.20 -14.39
C SER A 65 5.90 -14.29 -15.40
N GLU A 66 6.82 -14.59 -16.30
CA GLU A 66 6.59 -15.59 -17.34
C GLU A 66 6.73 -17.02 -16.81
N THR A 67 7.51 -17.21 -15.75
CA THR A 67 7.87 -18.55 -15.26
C THR A 67 7.27 -18.88 -13.90
N THR A 68 7.28 -17.93 -12.96
CA THR A 68 6.92 -18.23 -11.56
C THR A 68 5.47 -17.92 -11.25
N GLY A 69 4.91 -16.82 -11.80
CA GLY A 69 3.52 -16.43 -11.60
C GLY A 69 3.07 -16.40 -10.13
N VAL A 70 1.77 -16.47 -9.91
CA VAL A 70 1.12 -16.50 -8.59
C VAL A 70 0.36 -17.81 -8.44
N LYS A 71 0.76 -18.66 -7.49
CA LYS A 71 0.05 -19.91 -7.20
C LYS A 71 -1.07 -19.67 -6.19
N ILE A 72 -2.30 -19.96 -6.61
CA ILE A 72 -3.51 -19.89 -5.79
C ILE A 72 -4.13 -21.28 -5.75
N GLY A 73 -4.26 -21.85 -4.55
CA GLY A 73 -4.79 -23.20 -4.41
C GLY A 73 -3.83 -24.31 -4.91
N ASP A 74 -4.41 -25.40 -5.43
CA ASP A 74 -3.69 -26.60 -5.83
C ASP A 74 -3.39 -26.64 -7.34
N GLY A 75 -4.01 -25.74 -8.10
CA GLY A 75 -3.83 -25.61 -9.54
C GLY A 75 -2.44 -25.05 -9.96
N PRO A 76 -2.22 -24.89 -11.28
CA PRO A 76 -1.03 -24.26 -11.80
C PRO A 76 -0.95 -22.78 -11.38
N ALA A 77 0.27 -22.23 -11.38
CA ALA A 77 0.46 -20.82 -11.10
C ALA A 77 -0.11 -19.95 -12.24
N ILE A 78 -0.78 -18.87 -11.88
CA ILE A 78 -1.23 -17.85 -12.83
C ILE A 78 0.00 -17.03 -13.25
N THR A 79 0.42 -17.17 -14.50
CA THR A 79 1.59 -16.51 -15.07
C THR A 79 1.21 -15.31 -15.93
N GLY A 80 2.19 -14.49 -16.29
CA GLY A 80 2.00 -13.38 -17.22
C GLY A 80 1.36 -13.79 -18.55
N PRO A 81 1.84 -14.87 -19.24
CA PRO A 81 1.18 -15.43 -20.42
C PRO A 81 -0.27 -15.84 -20.15
N GLY A 82 -0.56 -16.54 -19.05
CA GLY A 82 -1.92 -16.92 -18.68
C GLY A 82 -2.84 -15.71 -18.48
N LEU A 83 -2.38 -14.69 -17.76
CA LEU A 83 -3.14 -13.44 -17.61
C LEU A 83 -3.38 -12.72 -18.94
N ARG A 84 -2.42 -12.76 -19.88
CA ARG A 84 -2.62 -12.20 -21.23
C ARG A 84 -3.71 -12.94 -21.98
N GLN A 85 -3.72 -14.27 -21.91
CA GLN A 85 -4.77 -15.09 -22.57
C GLN A 85 -6.17 -14.75 -22.01
N LEU A 86 -6.31 -14.68 -20.69
CA LEU A 86 -7.57 -14.29 -20.05
C LEU A 86 -7.98 -12.86 -20.43
N ALA A 87 -7.04 -11.93 -20.49
CA ALA A 87 -7.30 -10.55 -20.88
C ALA A 87 -7.76 -10.41 -22.34
N VAL A 88 -7.17 -11.18 -23.27
CA VAL A 88 -7.59 -11.23 -24.69
C VAL A 88 -8.96 -11.87 -24.82
N ALA A 89 -9.27 -12.89 -24.02
CA ALA A 89 -10.60 -13.50 -24.03
C ALA A 89 -11.70 -12.52 -23.59
N LEU A 90 -11.39 -11.62 -22.63
CA LEU A 90 -12.33 -10.57 -22.18
C LEU A 90 -12.46 -9.41 -23.17
N ASP A 91 -11.37 -9.00 -23.79
CA ASP A 91 -11.32 -7.85 -24.70
C ASP A 91 -10.22 -8.07 -25.76
N PRO A 92 -10.60 -8.67 -26.92
CA PRO A 92 -9.64 -8.99 -27.98
C PRO A 92 -8.95 -7.78 -28.61
N GLN A 93 -9.53 -6.58 -28.49
CA GLN A 93 -8.97 -5.35 -29.06
C GLN A 93 -8.05 -4.61 -28.08
N ARG A 94 -7.89 -5.09 -26.85
CA ARG A 94 -7.11 -4.43 -25.82
C ARG A 94 -5.61 -4.52 -26.10
N ARG A 95 -4.94 -3.36 -26.09
CA ARG A 95 -3.48 -3.31 -26.16
C ARG A 95 -2.86 -3.69 -24.82
N LEU A 96 -2.13 -4.79 -24.78
CA LEU A 96 -1.56 -5.38 -23.55
C LEU A 96 -0.05 -5.22 -23.43
N GLU A 97 0.65 -4.84 -24.50
CA GLU A 97 2.12 -4.85 -24.59
C GLU A 97 2.77 -4.01 -23.47
N SER A 98 2.24 -2.82 -23.25
CA SER A 98 2.77 -1.92 -22.20
C SER A 98 2.56 -2.45 -20.77
N LEU A 99 1.46 -3.18 -20.52
CA LEU A 99 1.14 -3.72 -19.20
C LEU A 99 2.13 -4.80 -18.77
N PHE A 100 2.59 -5.59 -19.75
CA PHE A 100 3.48 -6.73 -19.53
C PHE A 100 4.93 -6.46 -19.94
N ASN A 101 5.29 -5.22 -20.28
CA ASN A 101 6.66 -4.88 -20.64
C ASN A 101 7.63 -5.21 -19.50
N PRO A 102 8.62 -6.12 -19.70
CA PRO A 102 9.56 -6.51 -18.64
C PRO A 102 10.56 -5.39 -18.29
N ALA A 103 10.85 -4.48 -19.21
CA ALA A 103 11.79 -3.38 -18.99
C ALA A 103 11.20 -2.28 -18.10
N ASP A 104 9.88 -2.12 -18.07
CA ASP A 104 9.21 -1.08 -17.27
C ASP A 104 8.78 -1.64 -15.91
N ARG A 105 9.66 -1.51 -14.91
CA ARG A 105 9.41 -1.96 -13.53
C ARG A 105 8.93 -0.86 -12.59
N GLN A 106 9.10 0.41 -12.96
CA GLN A 106 8.89 1.54 -12.04
C GLN A 106 7.56 2.27 -12.26
N ASN A 107 6.81 1.94 -13.29
CA ASN A 107 5.60 2.65 -13.66
C ASN A 107 4.40 2.22 -12.81
N VAL A 108 4.03 3.06 -11.84
CA VAL A 108 2.87 2.84 -10.94
C VAL A 108 1.57 2.79 -11.72
N HIS A 109 1.39 3.67 -12.72
CA HIS A 109 0.18 3.72 -13.53
C HIS A 109 -0.09 2.40 -14.28
N LEU A 110 0.96 1.80 -14.88
CA LEU A 110 0.84 0.50 -15.53
C LEU A 110 0.62 -0.63 -14.50
N ALA A 111 1.20 -0.52 -13.30
CA ALA A 111 0.94 -1.47 -12.23
C ALA A 111 -0.55 -1.46 -11.85
N VAL A 112 -1.12 -0.28 -11.63
CA VAL A 112 -2.55 -0.12 -11.31
C VAL A 112 -3.45 -0.59 -12.47
N LYS A 113 -3.09 -0.27 -13.71
CA LYS A 113 -3.83 -0.77 -14.89
C LYS A 113 -3.83 -2.30 -14.94
N LEU A 114 -2.72 -2.96 -14.62
CA LEU A 114 -2.67 -4.42 -14.56
C LEU A 114 -3.54 -4.95 -13.41
N LEU A 115 -3.48 -4.35 -12.23
CA LEU A 115 -4.34 -4.78 -11.11
C LEU A 115 -5.84 -4.61 -11.45
N ARG A 116 -6.23 -3.50 -12.07
CA ARG A 116 -7.61 -3.30 -12.55
C ARG A 116 -8.03 -4.31 -13.63
N LEU A 117 -7.09 -4.77 -14.45
CA LEU A 117 -7.35 -5.85 -15.39
C LEU A 117 -7.59 -7.17 -14.67
N VAL A 118 -6.76 -7.49 -13.68
CA VAL A 118 -6.91 -8.68 -12.83
C VAL A 118 -8.26 -8.66 -12.10
N ASP A 119 -8.66 -7.51 -11.58
CA ASP A 119 -9.96 -7.33 -10.93
C ASP A 119 -11.12 -7.62 -11.89
N LYS A 120 -11.05 -7.14 -13.12
CA LYS A 120 -12.04 -7.43 -14.17
C LYS A 120 -12.06 -8.91 -14.58
N ILE A 121 -10.90 -9.56 -14.64
CA ILE A 121 -10.82 -11.00 -14.92
C ILE A 121 -11.48 -11.78 -13.79
N ALA A 122 -11.26 -11.39 -12.55
CA ALA A 122 -11.84 -12.06 -11.39
C ALA A 122 -13.37 -11.87 -11.26
N ASP A 123 -13.94 -10.84 -11.88
CA ASP A 123 -15.38 -10.64 -11.95
C ASP A 123 -16.05 -11.46 -13.08
N ALA A 124 -15.24 -12.09 -13.96
CA ALA A 124 -15.75 -13.01 -14.99
C ALA A 124 -16.01 -14.40 -14.36
N PRO A 125 -16.97 -15.18 -14.88
CA PRO A 125 -17.36 -16.45 -14.27
C PRO A 125 -16.34 -17.57 -14.52
N ALA A 126 -15.19 -17.52 -13.85
CA ALA A 126 -14.18 -18.58 -13.86
C ALA A 126 -13.60 -18.77 -12.44
N ASP A 127 -13.69 -20.01 -11.93
CA ASP A 127 -13.53 -20.35 -10.50
C ASP A 127 -12.19 -20.01 -9.83
N SER A 128 -11.08 -19.94 -10.56
CA SER A 128 -9.76 -19.73 -9.96
C SER A 128 -9.34 -18.26 -9.81
N ASP A 129 -10.01 -17.36 -10.51
CA ASP A 129 -9.60 -15.97 -10.62
C ASP A 129 -10.22 -15.08 -9.53
N PHE A 130 -11.26 -15.58 -8.85
CA PHE A 130 -11.96 -14.88 -7.77
C PHE A 130 -11.03 -14.53 -6.59
N LEU A 131 -10.17 -15.46 -6.15
CA LEU A 131 -9.23 -15.21 -5.06
C LEU A 131 -8.18 -14.16 -5.41
N LEU A 132 -7.77 -14.06 -6.67
CA LEU A 132 -6.86 -13.02 -7.12
C LEU A 132 -7.52 -11.64 -7.06
N GLY A 133 -8.80 -11.56 -7.44
CA GLY A 133 -9.62 -10.35 -7.25
C GLY A 133 -9.74 -9.96 -5.77
N ALA A 134 -9.97 -10.91 -4.88
CA ALA A 134 -10.06 -10.67 -3.45
C ALA A 134 -8.75 -10.13 -2.83
N ILE A 135 -7.59 -10.34 -3.49
CA ILE A 135 -6.31 -9.73 -3.12
C ILE A 135 -6.20 -8.31 -3.68
N VAL A 136 -6.61 -8.11 -4.93
CA VAL A 136 -6.39 -6.86 -5.66
C VAL A 136 -7.41 -5.79 -5.30
N LYS A 137 -8.68 -6.14 -5.13
CA LYS A 137 -9.78 -5.20 -4.79
C LYS A 137 -9.49 -4.33 -3.57
N PRO A 138 -9.08 -4.86 -2.41
CA PRO A 138 -8.79 -4.03 -1.25
C PRO A 138 -7.62 -3.06 -1.48
N LEU A 139 -6.59 -3.49 -2.22
CA LEU A 139 -5.47 -2.62 -2.57
C LEU A 139 -5.91 -1.46 -3.47
N LEU A 140 -6.73 -1.74 -4.48
CA LEU A 140 -7.28 -0.71 -5.37
C LEU A 140 -8.23 0.22 -4.62
N ALA A 141 -9.05 -0.31 -3.71
CA ALA A 141 -9.98 0.47 -2.91
C ALA A 141 -9.26 1.50 -2.03
N VAL A 142 -8.24 1.07 -1.30
CA VAL A 142 -7.43 1.98 -0.45
C VAL A 142 -6.77 3.09 -1.27
N LEU A 143 -6.32 2.78 -2.49
CA LEU A 143 -5.59 3.73 -3.33
C LEU A 143 -6.51 4.64 -4.16
N PHE A 144 -7.73 4.20 -4.50
CA PHE A 144 -8.51 4.85 -5.56
C PHE A 144 -10.01 4.98 -5.30
N ASP A 145 -10.55 4.37 -4.26
CA ASP A 145 -11.97 4.47 -3.96
C ASP A 145 -12.22 5.54 -2.89
N THR A 146 -12.50 6.75 -3.34
CA THR A 146 -12.79 7.89 -2.47
C THR A 146 -14.17 7.83 -1.81
N LYS A 147 -15.02 6.84 -2.17
CA LYS A 147 -16.37 6.68 -1.61
C LYS A 147 -16.37 5.82 -0.35
N GLN A 148 -15.33 5.01 -0.15
CA GLN A 148 -15.23 4.15 1.04
C GLN A 148 -14.84 4.96 2.28
N ASN A 149 -15.56 4.74 3.36
CA ASN A 149 -15.15 5.25 4.67
C ASN A 149 -13.99 4.42 5.25
N VAL A 150 -13.37 4.93 6.32
CA VAL A 150 -12.23 4.27 6.99
C VAL A 150 -12.56 2.85 7.42
N SER A 151 -13.76 2.61 7.97
CA SER A 151 -14.17 1.26 8.39
C SER A 151 -14.25 0.27 7.24
N GLN A 152 -14.79 0.68 6.08
CA GLN A 152 -14.86 -0.17 4.89
C GLN A 152 -13.46 -0.49 4.33
N GLN A 153 -12.58 0.49 4.28
CA GLN A 153 -11.18 0.29 3.88
C GLN A 153 -10.47 -0.69 4.82
N LEU A 154 -10.62 -0.54 6.14
CA LEU A 154 -10.05 -1.46 7.12
C LEU A 154 -10.62 -2.88 7.02
N GLN A 155 -11.94 -3.03 6.77
CA GLN A 155 -12.55 -4.34 6.55
C GLN A 155 -11.96 -5.04 5.32
N GLY A 156 -11.74 -4.29 4.23
CA GLY A 156 -11.06 -4.79 3.03
C GLY A 156 -9.63 -5.23 3.31
N LEU A 157 -8.86 -4.40 4.04
CA LEU A 157 -7.49 -4.71 4.42
C LEU A 157 -7.40 -5.91 5.37
N ALA A 158 -8.33 -6.05 6.31
CA ALA A 158 -8.41 -7.22 7.19
C ALA A 158 -8.71 -8.49 6.37
N CYS A 159 -9.65 -8.42 5.42
CA CYS A 159 -9.93 -9.53 4.52
C CYS A 159 -8.67 -9.94 3.74
N LEU A 160 -7.98 -8.97 3.14
CA LEU A 160 -6.72 -9.17 2.45
C LEU A 160 -5.66 -9.85 3.34
N SER A 161 -5.49 -9.38 4.58
CA SER A 161 -4.53 -9.95 5.54
C SER A 161 -4.77 -11.43 5.77
N HIS A 162 -6.02 -11.84 5.99
CA HIS A 162 -6.38 -13.24 6.22
C HIS A 162 -6.20 -14.11 4.97
N ILE A 163 -6.55 -13.61 3.78
CA ILE A 163 -6.31 -14.31 2.50
C ILE A 163 -4.82 -14.49 2.25
N LEU A 164 -4.02 -13.43 2.43
CA LEU A 164 -2.56 -13.48 2.29
C LEU A 164 -1.94 -14.52 3.23
N LEU A 165 -2.39 -14.57 4.49
CA LEU A 165 -1.90 -15.55 5.45
C LEU A 165 -2.21 -16.98 5.03
N TYR A 166 -3.44 -17.24 4.60
CA TYR A 166 -3.87 -18.57 4.15
C TYR A 166 -3.05 -19.03 2.94
N LEU A 167 -3.00 -18.20 1.90
CA LEU A 167 -2.31 -18.53 0.66
C LEU A 167 -0.79 -18.66 0.86
N TYR A 168 -0.21 -17.81 1.70
CA TYR A 168 1.22 -17.91 2.01
C TYR A 168 1.55 -19.14 2.85
N ARG A 169 0.69 -19.55 3.79
CA ARG A 169 0.86 -20.81 4.52
C ARG A 169 0.77 -22.01 3.59
N LYS A 170 -0.16 -22.00 2.64
CA LYS A 170 -0.39 -23.10 1.69
C LYS A 170 0.71 -23.18 0.62
N ASN A 171 1.04 -22.07 -0.03
CA ASN A 171 1.89 -22.06 -1.23
C ASN A 171 3.28 -21.44 -1.04
N LYS A 172 3.57 -20.82 0.12
CA LYS A 172 4.85 -20.18 0.44
C LYS A 172 5.28 -19.21 -0.67
N THR A 173 6.55 -19.32 -1.13
CA THR A 173 7.09 -18.48 -2.22
C THR A 173 6.48 -18.77 -3.59
N GLY A 174 5.76 -19.86 -3.76
CA GLY A 174 4.95 -20.14 -4.95
C GLY A 174 3.80 -19.14 -5.10
N PHE A 175 3.22 -18.66 -3.99
CA PHE A 175 2.25 -17.58 -4.00
C PHE A 175 2.93 -16.23 -4.27
N ILE A 176 3.64 -15.67 -3.31
CA ILE A 176 4.40 -14.42 -3.44
C ILE A 176 5.72 -14.53 -2.69
N PRO A 177 6.76 -13.73 -3.03
CA PRO A 177 7.99 -13.68 -2.27
C PRO A 177 7.73 -13.34 -0.80
N GLY A 178 8.44 -14.01 0.12
CA GLY A 178 8.28 -13.81 1.57
C GLY A 178 8.41 -12.35 1.99
N GLN A 179 9.32 -11.63 1.37
CA GLN A 179 9.50 -10.21 1.61
C GLN A 179 8.24 -9.39 1.23
N LEU A 180 7.60 -9.66 0.08
CA LEU A 180 6.38 -8.98 -0.32
C LEU A 180 5.22 -9.31 0.63
N TYR A 181 5.12 -10.58 1.04
CA TYR A 181 4.13 -11.00 2.03
C TYR A 181 4.28 -10.23 3.34
N HIS A 182 5.49 -10.16 3.90
CA HIS A 182 5.74 -9.43 5.14
C HIS A 182 5.48 -7.93 5.00
N ASP A 183 5.86 -7.32 3.88
CA ASP A 183 5.67 -5.90 3.65
C ASP A 183 4.17 -5.54 3.53
N LEU A 184 3.37 -6.38 2.86
CA LEU A 184 1.91 -6.23 2.81
C LEU A 184 1.28 -6.35 4.20
N GLN A 185 1.64 -7.38 4.98
CA GLN A 185 1.11 -7.57 6.33
C GLN A 185 1.50 -6.40 7.25
N ALA A 186 2.75 -5.94 7.19
CA ALA A 186 3.20 -4.80 7.98
C ALA A 186 2.46 -3.50 7.63
N THR A 187 2.18 -3.27 6.36
CA THR A 187 1.43 -2.08 5.92
C THR A 187 -0.04 -2.15 6.33
N ILE A 188 -0.67 -3.32 6.25
CA ILE A 188 -2.04 -3.52 6.77
C ILE A 188 -2.06 -3.24 8.28
N ARG A 189 -1.13 -3.81 9.04
CA ARG A 189 -0.99 -3.53 10.47
C ARG A 189 -0.80 -2.04 10.74
N CYS A 190 0.07 -1.36 9.96
CA CYS A 190 0.29 0.08 10.08
C CYS A 190 -1.02 0.85 9.92
N ALA A 191 -1.87 0.49 8.96
CA ALA A 191 -3.18 1.13 8.77
C ALA A 191 -4.04 1.03 10.04
N PHE A 192 -4.15 -0.15 10.65
CA PHE A 192 -4.91 -0.34 11.88
C PHE A 192 -4.33 0.45 13.06
N VAL A 193 -3.00 0.42 13.24
CA VAL A 193 -2.33 1.17 14.32
C VAL A 193 -2.50 2.67 14.13
N THR A 194 -2.37 3.18 12.90
CA THR A 194 -2.56 4.61 12.63
C THR A 194 -3.99 5.05 12.92
N VAL A 195 -5.00 4.24 12.58
CA VAL A 195 -6.39 4.55 12.97
C VAL A 195 -6.57 4.51 14.48
N ALA A 196 -5.99 3.52 15.18
CA ALA A 196 -6.04 3.47 16.66
C ALA A 196 -5.41 4.72 17.29
N GLN A 197 -4.26 5.17 16.75
CA GLN A 197 -3.62 6.42 17.17
C GLN A 197 -4.52 7.64 16.89
N GLY A 198 -5.11 7.70 15.68
CA GLY A 198 -6.05 8.77 15.33
C GLY A 198 -7.25 8.82 16.28
N CYS A 199 -7.90 7.69 16.56
CA CYS A 199 -9.00 7.61 17.52
C CYS A 199 -8.62 8.09 18.92
N HIS A 200 -7.38 7.84 19.35
CA HIS A 200 -6.92 8.18 20.70
C HIS A 200 -6.42 9.62 20.81
N PHE A 201 -5.58 10.08 19.89
CA PHE A 201 -4.88 11.35 19.99
C PHE A 201 -5.55 12.50 19.23
N SER A 202 -6.25 12.22 18.13
CA SER A 202 -6.79 13.22 17.22
C SER A 202 -8.10 12.76 16.56
N PRO A 203 -9.16 12.45 17.35
CA PRO A 203 -10.39 11.83 16.82
C PRO A 203 -11.15 12.70 15.82
N GLU A 204 -10.93 13.99 15.83
CA GLU A 204 -11.58 14.94 14.89
C GLU A 204 -10.80 15.11 13.56
N GLU A 205 -9.58 14.57 13.47
CA GLU A 205 -8.80 14.62 12.23
C GLU A 205 -9.29 13.59 11.21
N LEU A 206 -9.10 13.94 9.93
CA LEU A 206 -9.41 13.06 8.82
C LEU A 206 -8.17 12.24 8.45
N LEU A 207 -8.34 10.93 8.33
CA LEU A 207 -7.26 10.02 7.93
C LEU A 207 -7.54 9.46 6.53
N HIS A 208 -6.66 9.75 5.61
CA HIS A 208 -6.68 9.17 4.28
C HIS A 208 -5.66 8.04 4.19
N MET A 209 -6.13 6.79 3.98
CA MET A 209 -5.26 5.59 3.97
C MET A 209 -4.18 5.64 2.89
N PHE A 210 -4.41 6.32 1.77
CA PHE A 210 -3.41 6.46 0.71
C PHE A 210 -2.22 7.36 1.14
N ASP A 211 -2.38 8.21 2.15
CA ASP A 211 -1.29 9.01 2.72
C ASP A 211 -0.34 8.18 3.60
N LEU A 212 -0.70 6.93 3.90
CA LEU A 212 0.20 5.96 4.53
C LEU A 212 1.29 5.52 3.54
N GLY A 213 2.18 6.41 3.19
CA GLY A 213 3.24 6.18 2.21
C GLY A 213 4.45 7.08 2.45
N SER A 214 5.44 7.00 1.57
CA SER A 214 6.65 7.81 1.62
C SER A 214 6.56 9.11 0.82
N ASP A 215 5.44 9.40 0.19
CA ASP A 215 5.29 10.51 -0.75
C ASP A 215 5.68 11.88 -0.14
N ASN A 216 5.21 12.16 1.07
CA ASN A 216 5.54 13.41 1.75
C ASN A 216 7.05 13.53 2.03
N VAL A 217 7.66 12.41 2.44
CA VAL A 217 9.11 12.34 2.67
C VAL A 217 9.89 12.45 1.36
N GLU A 218 9.40 11.83 0.29
CA GLU A 218 10.01 11.93 -1.05
C GLU A 218 9.93 13.35 -1.60
N GLN A 219 8.81 14.04 -1.40
CA GLN A 219 8.66 15.46 -1.76
C GLN A 219 9.62 16.33 -0.99
N GLU A 220 9.77 16.13 0.33
CA GLU A 220 10.72 16.84 1.17
C GLU A 220 12.16 16.62 0.66
N PHE A 221 12.55 15.37 0.39
CA PHE A 221 13.86 15.08 -0.19
C PHE A 221 14.05 15.69 -1.58
N ALA A 222 13.02 15.77 -2.39
CA ALA A 222 13.09 16.44 -3.68
C ALA A 222 13.40 17.93 -3.52
N VAL A 223 12.76 18.61 -2.57
CA VAL A 223 13.04 20.02 -2.24
C VAL A 223 14.47 20.18 -1.74
N ILE A 224 14.89 19.36 -0.77
CA ILE A 224 16.26 19.39 -0.23
C ILE A 224 17.33 19.27 -1.32
N ARG A 225 17.11 18.38 -2.31
CA ARG A 225 18.03 18.19 -3.44
C ARG A 225 18.08 19.39 -4.40
N THR A 226 16.98 20.13 -4.51
CA THR A 226 16.91 21.27 -5.45
C THR A 226 17.47 22.56 -4.86
N LEU A 227 17.63 22.66 -3.53
CA LEU A 227 18.13 23.86 -2.88
C LEU A 227 19.57 24.24 -3.30
N THR A 228 20.43 23.25 -3.56
CA THR A 228 21.85 23.51 -3.86
C THR A 228 22.39 22.77 -5.08
N HIS A 229 21.58 22.04 -5.82
CA HIS A 229 21.96 21.15 -6.93
C HIS A 229 23.03 20.09 -6.58
N ALA A 230 23.48 20.01 -5.32
CA ALA A 230 24.40 18.98 -4.85
C ALA A 230 23.65 17.69 -4.50
N ARG A 231 24.13 16.56 -5.04
CA ARG A 231 23.52 15.23 -4.79
C ARG A 231 23.89 14.65 -3.43
N THR A 232 24.96 15.13 -2.84
CA THR A 232 25.50 14.71 -1.54
C THR A 232 25.61 15.93 -0.63
N CYS A 233 25.48 15.72 0.68
CA CYS A 233 25.70 16.75 1.68
C CYS A 233 26.18 16.12 2.98
N GLU A 234 26.92 16.88 3.78
CA GLU A 234 27.28 16.51 5.13
C GLU A 234 26.07 16.59 6.08
N VAL A 235 26.15 15.92 7.24
CA VAL A 235 25.04 15.88 8.22
C VAL A 235 24.61 17.28 8.66
N LYS A 236 25.56 18.19 8.90
CA LYS A 236 25.27 19.59 9.29
C LYS A 236 24.53 20.33 8.19
N GLU A 237 25.01 20.21 6.96
CA GLU A 237 24.38 20.81 5.79
C GLU A 237 22.99 20.21 5.52
N PHE A 238 22.84 18.90 5.71
CA PHE A 238 21.54 18.23 5.61
C PHE A 238 20.52 18.80 6.61
N ALA A 239 20.92 18.99 7.87
CA ALA A 239 20.05 19.57 8.90
C ALA A 239 19.59 20.99 8.53
N GLN A 240 20.49 21.82 8.00
CA GLN A 240 20.15 23.16 7.51
C GLN A 240 19.19 23.11 6.32
N ARG A 241 19.45 22.22 5.35
CA ARG A 241 18.60 22.05 4.17
C ARG A 241 17.20 21.56 4.52
N VAL A 242 17.06 20.63 5.49
CA VAL A 242 15.76 20.17 5.98
C VAL A 242 14.97 21.35 6.53
N SER A 243 15.56 22.18 7.38
CA SER A 243 14.89 23.37 7.93
C SER A 243 14.39 24.33 6.84
N HIS A 244 15.22 24.61 5.83
CA HIS A 244 14.82 25.46 4.69
C HIS A 244 13.71 24.81 3.83
N ALA A 245 13.80 23.49 3.59
CA ALA A 245 12.80 22.76 2.82
C ALA A 245 11.44 22.77 3.51
N THR A 246 11.41 22.57 4.85
CA THR A 246 10.19 22.65 5.64
C THR A 246 9.55 24.03 5.55
N GLN A 247 10.34 25.11 5.70
CA GLN A 247 9.85 26.48 5.56
C GLN A 247 9.29 26.76 4.16
N LEU A 248 9.95 26.24 3.12
CA LEU A 248 9.45 26.37 1.73
C LEU A 248 8.13 25.60 1.55
N ASN A 249 8.01 24.39 2.06
CA ASN A 249 6.79 23.61 1.98
C ASN A 249 5.64 24.30 2.72
N ASP A 250 5.88 24.86 3.90
CA ASP A 250 4.89 25.66 4.64
C ASP A 250 4.47 26.92 3.86
N THR A 251 5.43 27.56 3.19
CA THR A 251 5.16 28.70 2.35
C THR A 251 4.30 28.31 1.15
N TRP A 252 4.61 27.21 0.47
CA TRP A 252 3.82 26.72 -0.65
C TRP A 252 2.46 26.19 -0.24
N ALA A 253 2.30 25.69 0.98
CA ALA A 253 0.98 25.34 1.52
C ALA A 253 0.09 26.60 1.68
N LYS A 254 0.67 27.72 2.14
CA LYS A 254 -0.02 29.01 2.28
C LYS A 254 -0.20 29.75 0.96
N ARG A 255 0.69 29.55 -0.01
CA ARG A 255 0.76 30.23 -1.31
C ARG A 255 1.03 29.18 -2.42
N PRO A 256 0.04 28.36 -2.79
CA PRO A 256 0.21 27.30 -3.78
C PRO A 256 0.68 27.80 -5.16
N GLU A 257 0.30 29.04 -5.50
CA GLU A 257 0.69 29.71 -6.75
C GLU A 257 2.19 30.00 -6.86
N TRP A 258 2.92 30.00 -5.75
CA TRP A 258 4.39 30.19 -5.74
C TRP A 258 5.15 28.88 -6.00
N LYS A 259 4.48 27.76 -5.88
CA LYS A 259 5.07 26.46 -6.18
C LYS A 259 5.21 26.30 -7.70
N ARG A 260 6.44 26.44 -8.22
CA ARG A 260 6.70 26.13 -9.63
C ARG A 260 6.35 24.68 -9.90
N ALA A 261 5.55 24.44 -10.95
CA ALA A 261 5.35 23.10 -11.46
C ALA A 261 6.72 22.50 -11.81
N GLY A 262 7.09 21.39 -11.17
CA GLY A 262 8.35 20.71 -11.44
C GLY A 262 8.41 20.38 -12.93
N VAL A 263 9.49 20.80 -13.60
CA VAL A 263 9.76 20.42 -14.99
C VAL A 263 10.10 18.94 -14.99
N ARG A 264 9.11 18.08 -15.19
CA ARG A 264 9.35 16.65 -15.44
C ARG A 264 9.77 16.50 -16.90
N LEU A 265 10.90 15.84 -17.12
CA LEU A 265 11.48 15.61 -18.45
C LEU A 265 10.54 14.86 -19.42
N ASN A 266 9.52 14.15 -18.90
CA ASN A 266 8.53 13.44 -19.70
C ASN A 266 7.11 13.75 -19.22
N LYS A 267 6.48 14.76 -19.83
CA LYS A 267 5.08 15.11 -19.58
C LYS A 267 4.08 14.01 -19.96
N GLY A 268 4.47 13.07 -20.81
CA GLY A 268 3.59 11.98 -21.30
C GLY A 268 3.51 10.74 -20.39
N THR A 269 4.46 10.58 -19.45
CA THR A 269 4.50 9.46 -18.49
C THR A 269 4.35 9.94 -17.06
N ALA A 270 3.82 11.16 -16.88
CA ALA A 270 3.61 11.70 -15.55
C ALA A 270 2.79 10.72 -14.72
N ASP A 271 3.32 10.39 -13.58
CA ASP A 271 2.61 9.75 -12.48
C ASP A 271 1.55 10.75 -11.99
N HIS A 272 0.46 10.88 -12.76
CA HIS A 272 -0.64 11.80 -12.52
C HIS A 272 -1.52 11.37 -11.35
N MET A 273 -1.10 10.35 -10.62
CA MET A 273 -1.73 9.97 -9.37
C MET A 273 -1.28 10.96 -8.30
N ASN A 274 -1.73 12.20 -8.45
CA ASN A 274 -1.53 13.23 -7.47
C ASN A 274 -2.54 12.99 -6.34
N HIS A 275 -2.12 12.34 -5.27
CA HIS A 275 -2.97 12.02 -4.13
C HIS A 275 -3.60 13.26 -3.49
N THR A 276 -2.98 14.44 -3.63
CA THR A 276 -3.55 15.70 -3.13
C THR A 276 -4.87 16.10 -3.79
N THR A 277 -5.11 15.71 -5.05
CA THR A 277 -6.41 15.97 -5.71
C THR A 277 -7.52 15.04 -5.23
N TRP A 278 -7.18 13.90 -4.65
CA TRP A 278 -8.14 12.95 -4.11
C TRP A 278 -8.70 13.41 -2.76
N ALA A 279 -7.85 13.98 -1.90
CA ALA A 279 -8.25 14.53 -0.61
C ALA A 279 -9.29 15.66 -0.73
N ALA A 280 -9.23 16.44 -1.81
CA ALA A 280 -10.12 17.58 -2.03
C ALA A 280 -11.53 17.21 -2.55
N GLY A 281 -11.75 15.98 -3.03
CA GLY A 281 -12.99 15.55 -3.68
C GLY A 281 -13.59 14.25 -3.15
N GLY A 282 -13.06 13.69 -2.04
CA GLY A 282 -13.54 12.42 -1.51
C GLY A 282 -14.93 12.55 -0.88
N GLU A 283 -15.90 11.81 -1.41
CA GLU A 283 -17.25 11.70 -0.83
C GLU A 283 -17.32 10.79 0.40
N GLY A 284 -16.25 9.96 0.63
CA GLY A 284 -16.18 9.03 1.73
C GLY A 284 -15.84 9.70 3.06
N ASN A 285 -16.39 9.20 4.14
CA ASN A 285 -16.07 9.68 5.48
C ASN A 285 -14.67 9.19 5.90
N ALA A 286 -13.69 10.09 5.92
CA ALA A 286 -12.32 9.84 6.38
C ALA A 286 -12.15 10.02 7.91
N SER A 287 -13.23 10.27 8.65
CA SER A 287 -13.19 10.38 10.12
C SER A 287 -12.85 9.04 10.76
N VAL A 288 -12.01 9.08 11.78
CA VAL A 288 -11.65 7.92 12.58
C VAL A 288 -12.48 7.80 13.87
N LYS A 289 -13.25 8.82 14.22
CA LYS A 289 -13.94 8.99 15.51
C LYS A 289 -14.78 7.78 15.93
N ASP A 290 -15.53 7.20 15.01
CA ASP A 290 -16.49 6.13 15.29
C ASP A 290 -16.04 4.79 14.70
N VAL A 291 -14.76 4.60 14.46
CA VAL A 291 -14.24 3.37 13.87
C VAL A 291 -14.08 2.29 14.93
N ASP A 292 -14.93 1.27 14.85
CA ASP A 292 -14.76 0.04 15.65
C ASP A 292 -13.75 -0.89 14.95
N LEU A 293 -12.51 -0.80 15.37
CA LEU A 293 -11.40 -1.59 14.84
C LEU A 293 -11.62 -3.10 15.00
N VAL A 294 -12.18 -3.53 16.14
CA VAL A 294 -12.44 -4.95 16.43
C VAL A 294 -13.48 -5.50 15.46
N SER A 295 -14.57 -4.77 15.25
CA SER A 295 -15.58 -5.13 14.26
C SER A 295 -15.01 -5.16 12.84
N CYS A 296 -14.19 -4.18 12.47
CA CYS A 296 -13.54 -4.17 11.14
C CYS A 296 -12.70 -5.43 10.91
N TRP A 297 -11.90 -5.84 11.89
CA TRP A 297 -11.09 -7.05 11.80
C TRP A 297 -11.93 -8.33 11.69
N LYS A 298 -12.96 -8.46 12.52
CA LYS A 298 -13.88 -9.60 12.51
C LYS A 298 -14.67 -9.71 11.21
N VAL A 299 -15.15 -8.59 10.67
CA VAL A 299 -15.84 -8.54 9.37
C VAL A 299 -14.89 -8.96 8.25
N GLY A 300 -13.69 -8.42 8.22
CA GLY A 300 -12.67 -8.79 7.24
C GLY A 300 -12.35 -10.29 7.28
N ARG A 301 -12.19 -10.87 8.48
CA ARG A 301 -11.99 -12.31 8.64
C ARG A 301 -13.16 -13.13 8.05
N ARG A 302 -14.41 -12.76 8.34
CA ARG A 302 -15.59 -13.44 7.79
C ARG A 302 -15.62 -13.37 6.27
N ASN A 303 -15.28 -12.20 5.70
CA ASN A 303 -15.21 -12.01 4.25
C ASN A 303 -14.11 -12.88 3.63
N ALA A 304 -12.95 -12.98 4.27
CA ALA A 304 -11.88 -13.86 3.82
C ALA A 304 -12.29 -15.34 3.83
N VAL A 305 -12.96 -15.80 4.89
CA VAL A 305 -13.47 -17.18 4.96
C VAL A 305 -14.44 -17.46 3.82
N ARG A 306 -15.36 -16.53 3.53
CA ARG A 306 -16.30 -16.67 2.40
C ARG A 306 -15.56 -16.72 1.06
N ALA A 307 -14.58 -15.83 0.84
CA ALA A 307 -13.80 -15.82 -0.39
C ALA A 307 -12.93 -17.07 -0.57
N LEU A 308 -12.51 -17.73 0.50
CA LEU A 308 -11.70 -18.95 0.47
C LEU A 308 -12.57 -20.22 0.33
N ALA A 309 -13.87 -20.14 0.58
CA ALA A 309 -14.81 -21.25 0.48
C ALA A 309 -15.56 -21.28 -0.86
N ALA A 310 -15.57 -20.15 -1.61
CA ALA A 310 -16.10 -20.04 -2.96
C ALA A 310 -15.11 -20.59 -4.00
#